data_7160ba25137d5eae58667aa952277943
#
_entry.id   7160ba25137d5eae58667aa952277943
#
_cell.length_a   1.000
_cell.length_b   1.000
_cell.length_c   1.000
_cell.angle_alpha   90.00
_cell.angle_beta   90.00
_cell.angle_gamma   90.00
#
_symmetry.space_group_name_H-M   'P 1'
#
loop_
_entity.id
_entity.type
_entity.pdbx_description
1 polymer ?
#
loop_
_entity_poly.entity_id
_entity_poly.type
_entity_poly.pdbx_seq_one_letter_code
_entity_poly.pdbx_strand_id
1 'polypeptide(L)'
;MEVAINSILSQELSQANFEIIVVNDSGEVLPESGWRLSPRIRIINTNKCERSFARNSGAAIARGKYLAFLDDDDWILPGALEKFWQLANRYPNAAWLYGGIRIVNDQDESLAEINSGLKGNCLSQIMGGAWAPLQASIIKTQVFFEIGGFNPLICGTEDEDLCQRTAYYGNFANTPEVLACLFRGQAWDTSTNYLRAPEDRKISRNLILSKPGSFSRLRDSVDSNYWSGRILRVYLSTISWNLKKKLFFVALSRLVYSIILLVLSAPRLFSPEYWDGLRAHHAPETLHFVMEAYNRENQDGRY
;
A
#
# COMPACT_ATOMS: atom_id res chain seq x y z
N MET A 1 -1.37 -20.43 0.80
CA MET A 1 -0.51 -20.48 2.01
C MET A 1 0.78 -21.31 1.81
N GLU A 2 0.74 -22.58 1.38
CA GLU A 2 1.97 -23.40 1.23
C GLU A 2 2.95 -22.81 0.22
N VAL A 3 2.47 -22.31 -0.91
CA VAL A 3 3.28 -21.60 -1.91
C VAL A 3 3.95 -20.38 -1.31
N ALA A 4 3.22 -19.57 -0.57
CA ALA A 4 3.73 -18.38 0.12
C ALA A 4 4.90 -18.72 1.05
N ILE A 5 4.70 -19.69 1.95
CA ILE A 5 5.72 -20.09 2.93
C ILE A 5 6.94 -20.68 2.24
N ASN A 6 6.76 -21.59 1.28
CA ASN A 6 7.85 -22.22 0.56
C ASN A 6 8.65 -21.24 -0.27
N SER A 7 8.02 -20.20 -0.83
CA SER A 7 8.71 -19.13 -1.55
C SER A 7 9.69 -18.34 -0.66
N ILE A 8 9.38 -18.23 0.63
CA ILE A 8 10.26 -17.57 1.61
C ILE A 8 11.34 -18.56 2.10
N LEU A 9 10.97 -19.80 2.41
CA LEU A 9 11.92 -20.80 2.91
C LEU A 9 12.99 -21.17 1.90
N SER A 10 12.69 -21.12 0.60
CA SER A 10 13.63 -21.39 -0.48
C SER A 10 14.60 -20.24 -0.78
N GLN A 11 14.46 -19.08 -0.11
CA GLN A 11 15.37 -17.96 -0.33
C GLN A 11 16.77 -18.26 0.22
N GLU A 12 17.76 -17.99 -0.59
CA GLU A 12 19.15 -18.01 -0.18
C GLU A 12 19.55 -16.62 0.36
N LEU A 13 19.75 -16.53 1.65
CA LEU A 13 20.19 -15.31 2.32
C LEU A 13 21.34 -15.65 3.28
N SER A 14 22.58 -15.47 2.83
CA SER A 14 23.79 -15.82 3.59
C SER A 14 24.20 -14.73 4.61
N GLN A 15 23.73 -13.50 4.43
CA GLN A 15 24.26 -12.31 5.11
C GLN A 15 23.33 -11.76 6.18
N ALA A 16 22.11 -12.29 6.29
CA ALA A 16 21.14 -11.93 7.30
C ALA A 16 20.24 -13.12 7.68
N ASN A 17 19.59 -13.02 8.82
CA ASN A 17 18.61 -14.00 9.26
C ASN A 17 17.20 -13.48 9.00
N PHE A 18 16.27 -14.39 8.77
CA PHE A 18 14.85 -14.12 8.71
C PHE A 18 14.05 -15.12 9.54
N GLU A 19 12.89 -14.71 9.97
CA GLU A 19 11.87 -15.55 10.60
C GLU A 19 10.55 -15.39 9.84
N ILE A 20 9.70 -16.38 9.94
CA ILE A 20 8.36 -16.38 9.37
C ILE A 20 7.37 -16.51 10.53
N ILE A 21 6.40 -15.61 10.61
CA ILE A 21 5.30 -15.66 11.56
C ILE A 21 4.03 -15.92 10.78
N VAL A 22 3.53 -17.14 10.90
CA VAL A 22 2.24 -17.53 10.31
C VAL A 22 1.15 -17.13 11.28
N VAL A 23 0.29 -16.20 10.86
CA VAL A 23 -0.86 -15.78 11.65
C VAL A 23 -2.09 -16.49 11.11
N ASN A 24 -2.59 -17.45 11.85
CA ASN A 24 -3.80 -18.17 11.49
C ASN A 24 -5.04 -17.42 12.02
N ASP A 25 -5.70 -16.70 11.14
CA ASP A 25 -6.96 -15.99 11.45
C ASP A 25 -8.21 -16.71 10.92
N SER A 26 -8.06 -17.93 10.38
CA SER A 26 -9.18 -18.71 9.82
C SER A 26 -10.20 -19.17 10.89
N GLY A 27 -9.78 -19.27 12.14
CA GLY A 27 -10.55 -19.89 13.23
C GLY A 27 -10.57 -21.42 13.15
N GLU A 28 -9.79 -22.01 12.24
CA GLU A 28 -9.67 -23.47 12.05
C GLU A 28 -8.24 -23.93 12.34
N VAL A 29 -8.08 -25.22 12.57
CA VAL A 29 -6.75 -25.80 12.75
C VAL A 29 -6.04 -25.86 11.42
N LEU A 30 -4.82 -25.31 11.36
CA LEU A 30 -3.98 -25.40 10.16
C LEU A 30 -3.65 -26.88 9.86
N PRO A 31 -3.67 -27.27 8.57
CA PRO A 31 -3.33 -28.61 8.15
C PRO A 31 -1.88 -28.97 8.52
N GLU A 32 -1.60 -30.24 8.71
CA GLU A 32 -0.24 -30.74 8.86
C GLU A 32 0.53 -30.51 7.55
N SER A 33 1.73 -29.96 7.66
CA SER A 33 2.58 -29.68 6.50
C SER A 33 4.06 -29.66 6.92
N GLY A 34 4.95 -30.07 6.01
CA GLY A 34 6.39 -30.15 6.26
C GLY A 34 7.05 -28.82 6.64
N TRP A 35 6.52 -27.67 6.17
CA TRP A 35 7.05 -26.35 6.52
C TRP A 35 6.94 -26.04 8.02
N ARG A 36 5.98 -26.64 8.75
CA ARG A 36 5.81 -26.45 10.21
C ARG A 36 7.02 -26.93 11.04
N LEU A 37 7.83 -27.80 10.47
CA LEU A 37 9.04 -28.33 11.13
C LEU A 37 10.22 -27.36 11.03
N SER A 38 10.12 -26.29 10.25
CA SER A 38 11.18 -25.31 10.11
C SER A 38 11.40 -24.51 11.40
N PRO A 39 12.62 -24.43 11.93
CA PRO A 39 12.93 -23.63 13.11
C PRO A 39 12.77 -22.13 12.88
N ARG A 40 12.62 -21.69 11.63
CA ARG A 40 12.37 -20.30 11.26
C ARG A 40 10.91 -19.90 11.38
N ILE A 41 9.99 -20.85 11.60
CA ILE A 41 8.56 -20.61 11.61
C ILE A 41 8.03 -20.56 13.04
N ARG A 42 7.23 -19.54 13.32
CA ARG A 42 6.36 -19.45 14.49
C ARG A 42 4.92 -19.28 14.04
N ILE A 43 4.00 -19.96 14.71
CA ILE A 43 2.58 -19.92 14.40
C ILE A 43 1.86 -19.28 15.57
N ILE A 44 0.99 -18.32 15.28
CA ILE A 44 0.02 -17.80 16.26
C ILE A 44 -1.38 -17.88 15.68
N ASN A 45 -2.36 -18.01 16.56
CA ASN A 45 -3.77 -18.01 16.17
C ASN A 45 -4.41 -16.71 16.63
N THR A 46 -5.13 -16.08 15.73
CA THR A 46 -6.11 -15.05 16.02
C THR A 46 -7.50 -15.61 15.70
N ASN A 47 -8.55 -15.02 16.18
CA ASN A 47 -9.87 -15.64 16.11
C ASN A 47 -10.80 -14.86 15.17
N LYS A 48 -10.56 -14.92 13.86
CA LYS A 48 -11.33 -14.21 12.82
C LYS A 48 -11.45 -12.72 13.13
N CYS A 49 -10.30 -12.12 13.48
CA CYS A 49 -10.26 -10.74 13.96
C CYS A 49 -10.26 -9.70 12.85
N GLU A 50 -10.02 -10.06 11.62
CA GLU A 50 -9.78 -9.17 10.49
C GLU A 50 -8.27 -8.99 10.22
N ARG A 51 -7.92 -8.75 8.92
CA ARG A 51 -6.53 -8.76 8.43
C ARG A 51 -5.60 -7.77 9.11
N SER A 52 -6.09 -6.56 9.48
CA SER A 52 -5.26 -5.56 10.18
C SER A 52 -4.86 -6.03 11.57
N PHE A 53 -5.78 -6.65 12.31
CA PHE A 53 -5.48 -7.26 13.61
C PHE A 53 -4.55 -8.45 13.48
N ALA A 54 -4.78 -9.32 12.51
CA ALA A 54 -3.92 -10.47 12.26
C ALA A 54 -2.48 -10.03 11.96
N ARG A 55 -2.29 -9.09 11.01
CA ARG A 55 -0.98 -8.55 10.66
C ARG A 55 -0.30 -7.83 11.84
N ASN A 56 -1.04 -7.03 12.61
CA ASN A 56 -0.51 -6.38 13.81
C ASN A 56 -0.09 -7.39 14.88
N SER A 57 -0.85 -8.47 15.06
CA SER A 57 -0.51 -9.55 16.01
C SER A 57 0.78 -10.26 15.63
N GLY A 58 0.98 -10.54 14.34
CA GLY A 58 2.24 -11.08 13.82
C GLY A 58 3.40 -10.12 14.04
N ALA A 59 3.21 -8.85 13.71
CA ALA A 59 4.23 -7.82 13.90
C ALA A 59 4.65 -7.65 15.37
N ALA A 60 3.69 -7.75 16.32
CA ALA A 60 3.95 -7.57 17.74
C ALA A 60 4.94 -8.59 18.33
N ILE A 61 5.04 -9.77 17.74
CA ILE A 61 5.99 -10.81 18.20
C ILE A 61 7.24 -10.90 17.31
N ALA A 62 7.30 -10.13 16.22
CA ALA A 62 8.44 -10.14 15.32
C ALA A 62 9.69 -9.56 15.99
N ARG A 63 10.86 -10.13 15.65
CA ARG A 63 12.18 -9.76 16.17
C ARG A 63 13.05 -9.07 15.13
N GLY A 64 12.58 -9.07 13.87
CA GLY A 64 13.31 -8.50 12.74
C GLY A 64 13.44 -6.99 12.83
N LYS A 65 14.54 -6.45 12.32
CA LYS A 65 14.73 -5.00 12.13
C LYS A 65 13.76 -4.42 11.09
N TYR A 66 13.28 -5.27 10.21
CA TYR A 66 12.29 -4.96 9.18
C TYR A 66 11.15 -5.97 9.25
N LEU A 67 9.96 -5.52 8.89
CA LEU A 67 8.75 -6.34 8.73
C LEU A 67 8.42 -6.43 7.24
N ALA A 68 8.11 -7.63 6.77
CA ALA A 68 7.48 -7.90 5.49
C ALA A 68 6.10 -8.50 5.74
N PHE A 69 5.13 -8.20 4.88
CA PHE A 69 3.79 -8.77 4.96
C PHE A 69 3.46 -9.45 3.63
N LEU A 70 3.03 -10.68 3.70
CA LEU A 70 2.69 -11.49 2.52
C LEU A 70 1.35 -12.18 2.79
N ASP A 71 0.42 -12.05 1.86
CA ASP A 71 -0.85 -12.75 1.93
C ASP A 71 -0.65 -14.22 1.58
N ASP A 72 -1.54 -15.09 2.00
CA ASP A 72 -1.36 -16.53 1.92
C ASP A 72 -1.55 -17.12 0.50
N ASP A 73 -2.06 -16.31 -0.41
CA ASP A 73 -2.22 -16.59 -1.84
C ASP A 73 -1.12 -15.97 -2.73
N ASP A 74 -0.28 -15.10 -2.18
CA ASP A 74 0.83 -14.43 -2.87
C ASP A 74 2.18 -15.13 -2.59
N TRP A 75 3.23 -14.81 -3.37
CA TRP A 75 4.59 -15.35 -3.13
C TRP A 75 5.68 -14.36 -3.54
N ILE A 76 6.86 -14.51 -2.91
CA ILE A 76 8.06 -13.74 -3.30
C ILE A 76 8.89 -14.48 -4.34
N LEU A 77 9.54 -13.72 -5.21
CA LEU A 77 10.40 -14.29 -6.25
C LEU A 77 11.78 -14.69 -5.71
N PRO A 78 12.48 -15.61 -6.36
CA PRO A 78 13.86 -15.98 -5.99
C PRO A 78 14.78 -14.75 -5.92
N GLY A 79 15.56 -14.65 -4.85
CA GLY A 79 16.48 -13.53 -4.62
C GLY A 79 15.82 -12.28 -4.01
N ALA A 80 14.51 -12.28 -3.73
CA ALA A 80 13.82 -11.13 -3.17
C ALA A 80 14.39 -10.70 -1.80
N LEU A 81 14.69 -11.65 -0.89
CA LEU A 81 15.27 -11.31 0.41
C LEU A 81 16.68 -10.71 0.29
N GLU A 82 17.49 -11.19 -0.65
CA GLU A 82 18.81 -10.60 -0.93
C GLU A 82 18.68 -9.17 -1.44
N LYS A 83 17.71 -8.89 -2.32
CA LYS A 83 17.43 -7.54 -2.80
C LYS A 83 16.95 -6.61 -1.69
N PHE A 84 16.09 -7.07 -0.81
CA PHE A 84 15.69 -6.30 0.37
C PHE A 84 16.88 -6.00 1.29
N TRP A 85 17.78 -6.96 1.50
CA TRP A 85 18.98 -6.75 2.29
C TRP A 85 19.91 -5.70 1.63
N GLN A 86 20.12 -5.78 0.31
CA GLN A 86 20.90 -4.80 -0.45
C GLN A 86 20.28 -3.39 -0.35
N LEU A 87 18.96 -3.27 -0.52
CA LEU A 87 18.25 -2.00 -0.34
C LEU A 87 18.41 -1.44 1.08
N ALA A 88 18.27 -2.29 2.09
CA ALA A 88 18.39 -1.90 3.49
C ALA A 88 19.77 -1.34 3.84
N ASN A 89 20.83 -1.92 3.26
CA ASN A 89 22.21 -1.45 3.42
C ASN A 89 22.46 -0.16 2.63
N ARG A 90 21.95 -0.07 1.41
CA ARG A 90 22.14 1.10 0.55
C ARG A 90 21.35 2.32 1.05
N TYR A 91 20.19 2.10 1.65
CA TYR A 91 19.28 3.16 2.14
C TYR A 91 18.93 2.96 3.62
N PRO A 92 19.90 3.00 4.54
CA PRO A 92 19.70 2.65 5.95
C PRO A 92 18.70 3.59 6.66
N ASN A 93 18.44 4.76 6.11
CA ASN A 93 17.50 5.75 6.66
C ASN A 93 16.10 5.70 6.03
N ALA A 94 15.89 4.89 4.98
CA ALA A 94 14.56 4.72 4.42
C ALA A 94 13.65 3.98 5.39
N ALA A 95 12.39 4.41 5.49
CA ALA A 95 11.36 3.79 6.33
C ALA A 95 10.68 2.62 5.64
N TRP A 96 10.53 2.71 4.31
CA TRP A 96 9.89 1.72 3.45
C TRP A 96 10.79 1.42 2.26
N LEU A 97 11.10 0.14 2.06
CA LEU A 97 11.95 -0.36 0.99
C LEU A 97 11.13 -1.37 0.17
N TYR A 98 11.12 -1.25 -1.16
CA TYR A 98 10.24 -2.10 -1.96
C TYR A 98 10.78 -2.34 -3.37
N GLY A 99 10.17 -3.31 -4.05
CA GLY A 99 10.35 -3.59 -5.47
C GLY A 99 9.02 -3.66 -6.20
N GLY A 100 9.06 -4.10 -7.44
CA GLY A 100 7.86 -4.33 -8.24
C GLY A 100 7.11 -5.60 -7.84
N ILE A 101 5.87 -5.68 -8.32
CA ILE A 101 5.04 -6.87 -8.27
C ILE A 101 4.68 -7.31 -9.68
N ARG A 102 4.44 -8.61 -9.82
CA ARG A 102 3.82 -9.23 -11.00
C ARG A 102 2.45 -9.76 -10.60
N ILE A 103 1.42 -9.40 -11.34
CA ILE A 103 0.07 -9.94 -11.17
C ILE A 103 -0.08 -11.12 -12.10
N VAL A 104 -0.56 -12.25 -11.57
CA VAL A 104 -0.76 -13.50 -12.33
C VAL A 104 -2.17 -14.03 -12.14
N ASN A 105 -2.68 -14.74 -13.16
CA ASN A 105 -3.98 -15.42 -13.13
C ASN A 105 -3.88 -16.90 -12.74
N ASP A 106 -4.99 -17.61 -12.78
CA ASP A 106 -5.10 -19.06 -12.48
C ASP A 106 -4.25 -19.96 -13.40
N GLN A 107 -3.77 -19.46 -14.53
CA GLN A 107 -2.90 -20.15 -15.48
C GLN A 107 -1.42 -19.77 -15.33
N ASP A 108 -1.06 -19.06 -14.26
CA ASP A 108 0.27 -18.49 -14.05
C ASP A 108 0.72 -17.49 -15.13
N GLU A 109 -0.24 -16.96 -15.93
CA GLU A 109 0.07 -15.95 -16.92
C GLU A 109 0.24 -14.58 -16.28
N SER A 110 1.29 -13.87 -16.69
CA SER A 110 1.53 -12.49 -16.24
C SER A 110 0.52 -11.54 -16.87
N LEU A 111 -0.33 -10.95 -16.04
CA LEU A 111 -1.31 -9.95 -16.47
C LEU A 111 -0.71 -8.54 -16.49
N ALA A 112 0.15 -8.22 -15.51
CA ALA A 112 0.83 -6.94 -15.41
C ALA A 112 2.07 -7.01 -14.51
N GLU A 113 2.99 -6.07 -14.71
CA GLU A 113 4.06 -5.76 -13.76
C GLU A 113 3.92 -4.31 -13.33
N ILE A 114 4.00 -4.07 -12.01
CA ILE A 114 3.79 -2.76 -11.40
C ILE A 114 4.97 -2.40 -10.52
N ASN A 115 5.57 -1.24 -10.78
CA ASN A 115 6.56 -0.61 -9.92
C ASN A 115 6.37 0.90 -9.95
N SER A 116 5.94 1.48 -8.85
CA SER A 116 5.61 2.92 -8.77
C SER A 116 6.82 3.86 -8.75
N GLY A 117 8.03 3.35 -8.59
CA GLY A 117 9.26 4.14 -8.62
C GLY A 117 9.44 5.15 -7.48
N LEU A 118 8.64 5.08 -6.41
CA LEU A 118 8.66 6.05 -5.31
C LEU A 118 9.99 6.03 -4.56
N LYS A 119 10.62 7.20 -4.39
CA LYS A 119 11.91 7.38 -3.71
C LYS A 119 11.95 8.68 -2.92
N GLY A 120 12.70 8.68 -1.83
CA GLY A 120 12.89 9.86 -0.99
C GLY A 120 11.60 10.27 -0.27
N ASN A 121 11.37 11.55 -0.14
CA ASN A 121 10.11 12.08 0.38
C ASN A 121 9.05 12.04 -0.71
N CYS A 122 8.24 11.00 -0.73
CA CYS A 122 7.18 10.76 -1.71
C CYS A 122 5.77 11.03 -1.18
N LEU A 123 5.63 11.80 -0.09
CA LEU A 123 4.32 12.02 0.53
C LEU A 123 3.30 12.62 -0.44
N SER A 124 3.68 13.59 -1.26
CA SER A 124 2.75 14.19 -2.23
C SER A 124 2.30 13.19 -3.30
N GLN A 125 3.20 12.30 -3.74
CA GLN A 125 2.89 11.26 -4.71
C GLN A 125 1.87 10.27 -4.13
N ILE A 126 2.11 9.79 -2.91
CA ILE A 126 1.21 8.86 -2.22
C ILE A 126 -0.13 9.52 -1.88
N MET A 127 -0.14 10.76 -1.43
CA MET A 127 -1.37 11.52 -1.22
C MET A 127 -2.15 11.75 -2.53
N GLY A 128 -1.47 11.82 -3.66
CA GLY A 128 -2.04 11.92 -5.00
C GLY A 128 -2.53 10.60 -5.59
N GLY A 129 -2.32 9.47 -4.89
CA GLY A 129 -2.82 8.15 -5.27
C GLY A 129 -1.76 7.16 -5.75
N ALA A 130 -0.47 7.50 -5.68
CA ALA A 130 0.58 6.51 -5.85
C ALA A 130 0.69 5.62 -4.59
N TRP A 131 1.23 4.42 -4.72
CA TRP A 131 1.39 3.47 -3.61
C TRP A 131 2.59 2.55 -3.84
N ALA A 132 3.11 1.98 -2.77
CA ALA A 132 4.12 0.95 -2.81
C ALA A 132 3.47 -0.41 -2.46
N PRO A 133 3.69 -1.47 -3.26
CA PRO A 133 3.05 -2.76 -3.04
C PRO A 133 3.55 -3.38 -1.72
N LEU A 134 2.62 -3.72 -0.85
CA LEU A 134 2.92 -4.26 0.48
C LEU A 134 3.68 -5.58 0.40
N GLN A 135 3.27 -6.47 -0.51
CA GLN A 135 3.81 -7.83 -0.66
C GLN A 135 5.26 -7.84 -1.17
N ALA A 136 5.66 -6.80 -1.91
CA ALA A 136 7.03 -6.61 -2.39
C ALA A 136 7.79 -5.58 -1.54
N SER A 137 7.51 -5.49 -0.24
CA SER A 137 8.04 -4.44 0.64
C SER A 137 8.59 -4.98 1.94
N ILE A 138 9.55 -4.21 2.49
CA ILE A 138 9.95 -4.29 3.90
C ILE A 138 9.86 -2.90 4.54
N ILE A 139 9.36 -2.86 5.77
CA ILE A 139 9.15 -1.63 6.54
C ILE A 139 10.01 -1.71 7.80
N LYS A 140 10.70 -0.62 8.18
CA LYS A 140 11.40 -0.58 9.46
C LYS A 140 10.45 -0.87 10.61
N THR A 141 10.77 -1.86 11.43
CA THR A 141 9.96 -2.25 12.59
C THR A 141 9.71 -1.08 13.54
N GLN A 142 10.73 -0.27 13.81
CA GLN A 142 10.58 0.92 14.63
C GLN A 142 9.53 1.88 14.05
N VAL A 143 9.61 2.18 12.75
CA VAL A 143 8.65 3.09 12.10
C VAL A 143 7.24 2.50 12.10
N PHE A 144 7.10 1.19 11.83
CA PHE A 144 5.81 0.52 11.86
C PHE A 144 5.10 0.71 13.21
N PHE A 145 5.82 0.57 14.32
CA PHE A 145 5.23 0.77 15.65
C PHE A 145 5.02 2.25 15.99
N GLU A 146 5.92 3.15 15.60
CA GLU A 146 5.76 4.59 15.79
C GLU A 146 4.51 5.15 15.11
N ILE A 147 4.14 4.61 13.95
CA ILE A 147 2.92 5.00 13.24
C ILE A 147 1.67 4.27 13.73
N GLY A 148 1.80 3.29 14.63
CA GLY A 148 0.70 2.52 15.22
C GLY A 148 0.27 1.30 14.41
N GLY A 149 1.10 0.78 13.49
CA GLY A 149 0.80 -0.41 12.70
C GLY A 149 -0.33 -0.21 11.69
N PHE A 150 -1.01 -1.29 11.30
CA PHE A 150 -2.23 -1.21 10.49
C PHE A 150 -3.38 -0.64 11.32
N ASN A 151 -4.21 0.20 10.70
CA ASN A 151 -5.38 0.78 11.34
C ASN A 151 -6.60 -0.14 11.19
N PRO A 152 -7.10 -0.77 12.27
CA PRO A 152 -8.23 -1.71 12.18
C PRO A 152 -9.56 -1.07 11.78
N LEU A 153 -9.66 0.25 11.80
CA LEU A 153 -10.86 0.98 11.38
C LEU A 153 -10.94 1.17 9.86
N ILE A 154 -9.84 0.84 9.15
CA ILE A 154 -9.73 0.96 7.69
C ILE A 154 -9.70 -0.45 7.10
N CYS A 155 -10.79 -0.81 6.41
CA CYS A 155 -10.96 -2.13 5.83
C CYS A 155 -10.88 -2.05 4.30
N GLY A 156 -9.91 -2.75 3.69
CA GLY A 156 -9.78 -2.84 2.22
C GLY A 156 -8.85 -1.81 1.58
N THR A 157 -8.35 -0.83 2.34
CA THR A 157 -7.27 0.10 1.93
C THR A 157 -6.28 0.31 3.08
N GLU A 158 -6.13 -0.68 3.93
CA GLU A 158 -5.26 -0.67 5.09
C GLU A 158 -3.77 -0.58 4.73
N ASP A 159 -3.40 -1.12 3.58
CA ASP A 159 -2.07 -1.02 2.98
C ASP A 159 -1.77 0.39 2.46
N GLU A 160 -2.73 1.02 1.79
CA GLU A 160 -2.61 2.42 1.35
C GLU A 160 -2.53 3.37 2.54
N ASP A 161 -3.32 3.16 3.59
CA ASP A 161 -3.27 3.92 4.83
C ASP A 161 -1.89 3.80 5.51
N LEU A 162 -1.38 2.57 5.63
CA LEU A 162 -0.05 2.32 6.18
C LEU A 162 1.03 3.04 5.35
N CYS A 163 0.93 2.95 4.03
CA CYS A 163 1.84 3.60 3.08
C CYS A 163 1.82 5.13 3.27
N GLN A 164 0.64 5.75 3.38
CA GLN A 164 0.48 7.20 3.61
C GLN A 164 1.09 7.63 4.95
N ARG A 165 0.80 6.91 6.03
CA ARG A 165 1.36 7.22 7.35
C ARG A 165 2.87 7.04 7.37
N THR A 166 3.40 6.00 6.73
CA THR A 166 4.85 5.80 6.64
C THR A 166 5.52 6.91 5.84
N ALA A 167 4.92 7.38 4.74
CA ALA A 167 5.47 8.49 3.93
C ALA A 167 5.52 9.81 4.67
N TYR A 168 4.61 10.02 5.62
CA TYR A 168 4.69 11.18 6.51
C TYR A 168 5.89 11.11 7.47
N TYR A 169 6.22 9.92 7.98
CA TYR A 169 7.30 9.73 8.95
C TYR A 169 8.68 9.55 8.32
N GLY A 170 8.78 8.95 7.14
CA GLY A 170 10.06 8.56 6.57
C GLY A 170 10.14 8.58 5.06
N ASN A 171 11.33 8.34 4.56
CA ASN A 171 11.59 8.28 3.13
C ASN A 171 11.43 6.84 2.61
N PHE A 172 11.17 6.74 1.31
CA PHE A 172 11.05 5.48 0.59
C PHE A 172 12.29 5.24 -0.28
N ALA A 173 12.60 3.98 -0.52
CA ALA A 173 13.54 3.59 -1.55
C ALA A 173 13.05 2.34 -2.27
N ASN A 174 13.37 2.24 -3.57
CA ASN A 174 12.93 1.13 -4.38
C ASN A 174 14.03 0.57 -5.27
N THR A 175 13.85 -0.69 -5.67
CA THR A 175 14.52 -1.33 -6.78
C THR A 175 13.56 -1.50 -7.97
N PRO A 176 14.02 -1.39 -9.23
CA PRO A 176 13.17 -1.62 -10.40
C PRO A 176 12.75 -3.08 -10.57
N GLU A 177 13.41 -4.02 -9.88
CA GLU A 177 13.15 -5.46 -10.01
C GLU A 177 11.79 -5.84 -9.42
N VAL A 178 11.15 -6.84 -10.02
CA VAL A 178 9.95 -7.49 -9.49
C VAL A 178 10.37 -8.45 -8.38
N LEU A 179 9.79 -8.29 -7.19
CA LEU A 179 10.16 -9.07 -6.00
C LEU A 179 9.05 -10.00 -5.51
N ALA A 180 7.81 -9.78 -5.91
CA ALA A 180 6.69 -10.63 -5.53
C ALA A 180 5.71 -10.84 -6.66
N CYS A 181 4.97 -11.96 -6.60
CA CYS A 181 3.82 -12.24 -7.44
C CYS A 181 2.55 -12.16 -6.61
N LEU A 182 1.54 -11.50 -7.17
CA LEU A 182 0.21 -11.39 -6.62
C LEU A 182 -0.74 -12.25 -7.45
N PHE A 183 -1.35 -13.21 -6.79
CA PHE A 183 -2.34 -14.07 -7.42
C PHE A 183 -3.70 -13.37 -7.54
N ARG A 184 -4.30 -13.43 -8.72
CA ARG A 184 -5.63 -12.90 -9.00
C ARG A 184 -6.44 -13.95 -9.75
N GLY A 185 -7.11 -14.81 -8.98
CA GLY A 185 -8.05 -15.79 -9.53
C GLY A 185 -9.34 -15.14 -10.02
N GLN A 186 -10.21 -15.94 -10.67
CA GLN A 186 -11.49 -15.49 -11.24
C GLN A 186 -12.46 -14.92 -10.18
N ALA A 187 -12.35 -15.33 -8.94
CA ALA A 187 -13.16 -14.85 -7.81
C ALA A 187 -12.37 -13.80 -6.98
N TRP A 188 -11.94 -12.72 -7.60
CA TRP A 188 -11.30 -11.63 -6.86
C TRP A 188 -12.30 -10.95 -5.93
N ASP A 189 -12.39 -11.48 -4.70
CA ASP A 189 -13.33 -10.97 -3.68
C ASP A 189 -12.72 -9.82 -2.86
N THR A 190 -12.61 -8.67 -3.48
CA THR A 190 -12.45 -7.40 -2.77
C THR A 190 -13.75 -6.62 -2.72
N SER A 191 -14.84 -7.22 -3.18
CA SER A 191 -16.08 -6.56 -3.55
C SER A 191 -16.78 -5.82 -2.41
N THR A 192 -16.81 -6.36 -1.21
CA THR A 192 -17.52 -5.74 -0.08
C THR A 192 -16.81 -4.52 0.51
N ASN A 193 -15.49 -4.44 0.41
CA ASN A 193 -14.71 -3.36 1.02
C ASN A 193 -14.47 -2.17 0.07
N TYR A 194 -14.57 -2.37 -1.25
CA TYR A 194 -14.39 -1.30 -2.25
C TYR A 194 -15.40 -0.16 -2.14
N LEU A 195 -16.60 -0.41 -1.65
CA LEU A 195 -17.60 0.63 -1.43
C LEU A 195 -17.16 1.65 -0.38
N ARG A 196 -16.34 1.24 0.60
CA ARG A 196 -15.79 2.09 1.65
C ARG A 196 -14.45 2.72 1.29
N ALA A 197 -13.72 2.16 0.34
CA ALA A 197 -12.37 2.60 -0.03
C ALA A 197 -12.23 4.12 -0.25
N PRO A 198 -13.16 4.85 -0.92
CA PRO A 198 -13.06 6.30 -1.04
C PRO A 198 -13.13 7.04 0.30
N GLU A 199 -13.92 6.54 1.26
CA GLU A 199 -14.01 7.13 2.59
C GLU A 199 -12.77 6.80 3.44
N ASP A 200 -12.29 5.59 3.39
CA ASP A 200 -11.10 5.14 4.10
C ASP A 200 -9.86 5.93 3.64
N ARG A 201 -9.67 6.07 2.32
CA ARG A 201 -8.61 6.92 1.75
C ARG A 201 -8.71 8.38 2.17
N LYS A 202 -9.93 8.89 2.34
CA LYS A 202 -10.14 10.26 2.85
C LYS A 202 -9.75 10.36 4.31
N ILE A 203 -10.20 9.42 5.14
CA ILE A 203 -9.87 9.40 6.58
C ILE A 203 -8.37 9.43 6.74
N SER A 204 -7.66 8.55 6.05
CA SER A 204 -6.21 8.49 6.09
C SER A 204 -5.54 9.81 5.67
N ARG A 205 -5.96 10.40 4.54
CA ARG A 205 -5.44 11.70 4.08
C ARG A 205 -5.69 12.82 5.07
N ASN A 206 -6.89 12.91 5.62
CA ASN A 206 -7.24 13.95 6.60
C ASN A 206 -6.42 13.80 7.88
N LEU A 207 -6.20 12.57 8.35
CA LEU A 207 -5.33 12.30 9.49
C LEU A 207 -3.89 12.77 9.25
N ILE A 208 -3.37 12.57 8.04
CA ILE A 208 -2.03 13.08 7.68
C ILE A 208 -2.02 14.61 7.62
N LEU A 209 -3.00 15.23 6.97
CA LEU A 209 -3.07 16.69 6.84
C LEU A 209 -3.23 17.41 8.19
N SER A 210 -3.83 16.75 9.19
CA SER A 210 -3.94 17.30 10.54
C SER A 210 -2.66 17.21 11.38
N LYS A 211 -1.65 16.47 10.91
CA LYS A 211 -0.39 16.32 11.65
C LYS A 211 0.51 17.55 11.53
N PRO A 212 1.26 17.92 12.58
CA PRO A 212 2.24 19.01 12.52
C PRO A 212 3.27 18.79 11.43
N GLY A 213 3.57 19.82 10.63
CA GLY A 213 4.58 19.75 9.58
C GLY A 213 4.17 18.99 8.30
N SER A 214 2.94 18.45 8.22
CA SER A 214 2.46 17.72 7.02
C SER A 214 2.56 18.54 5.76
N PHE A 215 2.21 19.83 5.81
CA PHE A 215 2.28 20.72 4.65
C PHE A 215 3.71 21.04 4.23
N SER A 216 4.65 21.20 5.19
CA SER A 216 6.06 21.34 4.86
C SER A 216 6.58 20.08 4.16
N ARG A 217 6.26 18.92 4.71
CA ARG A 217 6.68 17.65 4.11
C ARG A 217 6.07 17.41 2.73
N LEU A 218 4.81 17.80 2.51
CA LEU A 218 4.18 17.79 1.17
C LEU A 218 4.89 18.72 0.19
N ARG A 219 5.21 19.94 0.62
CA ARG A 219 5.91 20.92 -0.19
C ARG A 219 7.29 20.43 -0.62
N ASP A 220 7.99 19.77 0.29
CA ASP A 220 9.36 19.30 0.10
C ASP A 220 9.41 17.89 -0.52
N SER A 221 8.27 17.36 -0.98
CA SER A 221 8.16 16.08 -1.68
C SER A 221 8.67 16.15 -3.11
N VAL A 222 9.13 15.02 -3.63
CA VAL A 222 9.49 14.85 -5.04
C VAL A 222 8.29 15.18 -5.93
N ASP A 223 8.52 15.92 -7.01
CA ASP A 223 7.50 16.36 -7.98
C ASP A 223 6.27 17.03 -7.33
N SER A 224 6.50 17.76 -6.24
CA SER A 224 5.43 18.33 -5.42
C SER A 224 4.48 19.25 -6.19
N ASN A 225 4.92 19.91 -7.28
CA ASN A 225 4.07 20.74 -8.11
C ASN A 225 2.98 19.90 -8.79
N TYR A 226 3.38 18.87 -9.55
CA TYR A 226 2.45 17.96 -10.23
C TYR A 226 1.50 17.30 -9.21
N TRP A 227 2.06 16.71 -8.16
CA TRP A 227 1.27 15.96 -7.19
C TRP A 227 0.35 16.82 -6.34
N SER A 228 0.68 18.11 -6.13
CA SER A 228 -0.24 19.06 -5.48
C SER A 228 -1.48 19.30 -6.32
N GLY A 229 -1.35 19.45 -7.63
CA GLY A 229 -2.47 19.52 -8.57
C GLY A 229 -3.29 18.22 -8.56
N ARG A 230 -2.61 17.08 -8.54
CA ARG A 230 -3.24 15.76 -8.49
C ARG A 230 -4.04 15.55 -7.20
N ILE A 231 -3.51 15.94 -6.04
CA ILE A 231 -4.23 15.86 -4.76
C ILE A 231 -5.50 16.71 -4.81
N LEU A 232 -5.40 17.95 -5.27
CA LEU A 232 -6.58 18.81 -5.43
C LEU A 232 -7.63 18.14 -6.33
N ARG A 233 -7.21 17.55 -7.46
CA ARG A 233 -8.10 16.81 -8.35
C ARG A 233 -8.87 15.71 -7.64
N VAL A 234 -8.18 14.91 -6.81
CA VAL A 234 -8.80 13.81 -6.03
C VAL A 234 -9.91 14.35 -5.12
N TYR A 235 -9.68 15.48 -4.44
CA TYR A 235 -10.71 16.09 -3.59
C TYR A 235 -11.88 16.63 -4.42
N LEU A 236 -11.62 17.34 -5.53
CA LEU A 236 -12.66 17.88 -6.40
C LEU A 236 -13.54 16.79 -7.03
N SER A 237 -12.95 15.70 -7.52
CA SER A 237 -13.69 14.59 -8.11
C SER A 237 -14.64 13.93 -7.10
N THR A 238 -14.20 13.83 -5.84
CA THR A 238 -15.01 13.24 -4.77
C THR A 238 -16.17 14.15 -4.32
N ILE A 239 -16.11 15.47 -4.53
CA ILE A 239 -17.25 16.38 -4.27
C ILE A 239 -18.43 15.98 -5.15
N SER A 240 -18.22 15.91 -6.47
CA SER A 240 -19.27 15.54 -7.43
C SER A 240 -19.86 14.15 -7.14
N TRP A 241 -19.00 13.18 -6.81
CA TRP A 241 -19.45 11.83 -6.44
C TRP A 241 -20.32 11.82 -5.19
N ASN A 242 -19.91 12.54 -4.11
CA ASN A 242 -20.67 12.60 -2.86
C ASN A 242 -22.00 13.36 -3.03
N LEU A 243 -22.04 14.41 -3.87
CA LEU A 243 -23.28 15.10 -4.19
C LEU A 243 -24.28 14.17 -4.91
N LYS A 244 -23.80 13.37 -5.89
CA LYS A 244 -24.64 12.35 -6.56
C LYS A 244 -25.19 11.31 -5.59
N LYS A 245 -24.45 10.97 -4.54
CA LYS A 245 -24.86 10.04 -3.47
C LYS A 245 -25.66 10.72 -2.37
N LYS A 246 -26.02 12.02 -2.51
CA LYS A 246 -26.75 12.83 -1.50
C LYS A 246 -26.04 12.95 -0.15
N LEU A 247 -24.73 12.79 -0.12
CA LEU A 247 -23.88 12.91 1.07
C LEU A 247 -23.38 14.35 1.23
N PHE A 248 -24.29 15.29 1.47
CA PHE A 248 -24.03 16.73 1.43
C PHE A 248 -22.95 17.19 2.42
N PHE A 249 -22.97 16.72 3.67
CA PHE A 249 -21.95 17.08 4.67
C PHE A 249 -20.55 16.58 4.28
N VAL A 250 -20.48 15.40 3.68
CA VAL A 250 -19.23 14.86 3.17
C VAL A 250 -18.72 15.69 1.99
N ALA A 251 -19.59 16.05 1.05
CA ALA A 251 -19.24 16.91 -0.06
C ALA A 251 -18.75 18.30 0.40
N LEU A 252 -19.40 18.89 1.41
CA LEU A 252 -18.98 20.16 2.01
C LEU A 252 -17.60 20.05 2.66
N SER A 253 -17.34 19.02 3.42
CA SER A 253 -15.99 18.74 3.99
C SER A 253 -14.92 18.66 2.88
N ARG A 254 -15.23 18.00 1.75
CA ARG A 254 -14.32 17.90 0.60
C ARG A 254 -14.05 19.28 -0.04
N LEU A 255 -15.07 20.09 -0.15
CA LEU A 255 -14.94 21.46 -0.65
C LEU A 255 -14.02 22.29 0.24
N VAL A 256 -14.19 22.24 1.56
CA VAL A 256 -13.33 22.94 2.52
C VAL A 256 -11.87 22.52 2.36
N TYR A 257 -11.59 21.20 2.33
CA TYR A 257 -10.23 20.72 2.10
C TYR A 257 -9.67 21.11 0.74
N SER A 258 -10.50 21.13 -0.32
CA SER A 258 -10.08 21.62 -1.65
C SER A 258 -9.66 23.08 -1.63
N ILE A 259 -10.39 23.92 -0.90
CA ILE A 259 -10.06 25.35 -0.74
C ILE A 259 -8.74 25.50 0.03
N ILE A 260 -8.56 24.77 1.13
CA ILE A 260 -7.31 24.77 1.91
C ILE A 260 -6.12 24.36 1.01
N LEU A 261 -6.27 23.28 0.27
CA LEU A 261 -5.22 22.79 -0.64
C LEU A 261 -4.92 23.79 -1.76
N LEU A 262 -5.94 24.45 -2.30
CA LEU A 262 -5.77 25.49 -3.32
C LEU A 262 -4.96 26.68 -2.76
N VAL A 263 -5.31 27.17 -1.58
CA VAL A 263 -4.59 28.26 -0.91
C VAL A 263 -3.13 27.88 -0.62
N LEU A 264 -2.91 26.68 -0.11
CA LEU A 264 -1.57 26.16 0.18
C LEU A 264 -0.75 25.89 -1.09
N SER A 265 -1.41 25.65 -2.21
CA SER A 265 -0.79 25.48 -3.53
C SER A 265 -0.62 26.79 -4.29
N ALA A 266 -1.01 27.94 -3.73
CA ALA A 266 -0.98 29.21 -4.44
C ALA A 266 0.36 29.53 -5.15
N PRO A 267 1.54 29.29 -4.55
CA PRO A 267 2.82 29.48 -5.24
C PRO A 267 3.03 28.57 -6.44
N ARG A 268 2.34 27.41 -6.49
CA ARG A 268 2.46 26.40 -7.55
C ARG A 268 1.51 26.62 -8.72
N LEU A 269 0.53 27.51 -8.57
CA LEU A 269 -0.43 27.84 -9.64
C LEU A 269 0.24 28.39 -10.89
N PHE A 270 1.48 28.91 -10.77
CA PHE A 270 2.29 29.39 -11.88
C PHE A 270 3.14 28.28 -12.54
N SER A 271 3.11 27.05 -12.02
CA SER A 271 3.84 25.90 -12.56
C SER A 271 2.97 25.12 -13.55
N PRO A 272 3.42 24.88 -14.78
CA PRO A 272 2.71 24.04 -15.75
C PRO A 272 2.40 22.64 -15.19
N GLU A 273 3.35 22.05 -14.47
CA GLU A 273 3.24 20.71 -13.88
C GLU A 273 2.06 20.61 -12.89
N TYR A 274 1.76 21.69 -12.17
CA TYR A 274 0.58 21.73 -11.30
C TYR A 274 -0.72 21.53 -12.07
N TRP A 275 -0.85 22.21 -13.21
CA TRP A 275 -2.04 22.11 -14.05
C TRP A 275 -2.13 20.77 -14.77
N ASP A 276 -0.99 20.19 -15.12
CA ASP A 276 -0.94 18.83 -15.68
C ASP A 276 -1.44 17.82 -14.65
N GLY A 277 -1.00 17.90 -13.40
CA GLY A 277 -1.50 17.09 -12.31
C GLY A 277 -3.00 17.29 -12.06
N LEU A 278 -3.49 18.52 -12.12
CA LEU A 278 -4.91 18.83 -11.93
C LEU A 278 -5.78 18.29 -13.09
N ARG A 279 -5.27 18.27 -14.32
CA ARG A 279 -5.97 17.76 -15.51
C ARG A 279 -5.88 16.24 -15.65
N ALA A 280 -4.87 15.60 -15.07
CA ALA A 280 -4.66 14.15 -15.20
C ALA A 280 -5.88 13.36 -14.73
N HIS A 281 -6.57 12.69 -15.68
CA HIS A 281 -7.78 11.92 -15.38
C HIS A 281 -7.47 10.61 -14.66
N HIS A 282 -6.29 10.03 -14.92
CA HIS A 282 -5.85 8.77 -14.34
C HIS A 282 -4.58 9.00 -13.51
N ALA A 283 -4.37 8.20 -12.48
CA ALA A 283 -3.05 8.07 -11.89
C ALA A 283 -2.08 7.54 -12.96
N PRO A 284 -0.76 7.76 -12.81
CA PRO A 284 0.22 7.16 -13.70
C PRO A 284 -0.06 5.67 -13.87
N GLU A 285 0.36 5.09 -14.98
CA GLU A 285 0.06 3.77 -15.56
C GLU A 285 -0.21 2.60 -14.58
N THR A 286 0.31 2.69 -13.36
CA THR A 286 0.15 1.71 -12.29
C THR A 286 -1.29 1.53 -11.77
N LEU A 287 -2.15 2.56 -11.87
CA LEU A 287 -3.57 2.48 -11.48
C LEU A 287 -4.49 2.18 -12.67
N HIS A 288 -4.01 2.32 -13.89
CA HIS A 288 -4.81 2.10 -15.09
C HIS A 288 -5.31 0.66 -15.16
N PHE A 289 -4.45 -0.30 -14.83
CA PHE A 289 -4.77 -1.73 -14.86
C PHE A 289 -5.85 -2.12 -13.83
N VAL A 290 -5.75 -1.63 -12.60
CA VAL A 290 -6.75 -1.90 -11.55
C VAL A 290 -8.09 -1.27 -11.92
N MET A 291 -8.07 -0.08 -12.54
CA MET A 291 -9.29 0.60 -13.01
C MET A 291 -9.87 -0.01 -14.28
N GLU A 292 -9.05 -0.55 -15.18
CA GLU A 292 -9.55 -1.26 -16.37
C GLU A 292 -10.17 -2.60 -16.03
N ALA A 293 -9.57 -3.37 -15.12
CA ALA A 293 -10.15 -4.60 -14.61
C ALA A 293 -11.50 -4.32 -13.95
N TYR A 294 -11.58 -3.31 -13.07
CA TYR A 294 -12.81 -2.85 -12.43
C TYR A 294 -13.87 -2.40 -13.45
N ASN A 295 -13.49 -1.67 -14.51
CA ASN A 295 -14.42 -1.19 -15.52
C ASN A 295 -14.92 -2.31 -16.46
N ARG A 296 -14.11 -3.32 -16.76
CA ARG A 296 -14.53 -4.49 -17.52
C ARG A 296 -15.58 -5.30 -16.77
N GLU A 297 -15.38 -5.56 -15.49
CA GLU A 297 -16.35 -6.27 -14.65
C GLU A 297 -17.68 -5.52 -14.50
N ASN A 298 -17.67 -4.18 -14.44
CA ASN A 298 -18.88 -3.37 -14.37
C ASN A 298 -19.60 -3.21 -15.70
N GLN A 299 -18.94 -3.42 -16.85
CA GLN A 299 -19.59 -3.42 -18.17
C GLN A 299 -20.31 -4.75 -18.47
N ASP A 300 -19.89 -5.84 -17.85
CA ASP A 300 -20.52 -7.16 -18.01
C ASP A 300 -21.80 -7.35 -17.16
N GLY A 301 -22.28 -6.32 -16.51
CA GLY A 301 -23.65 -6.23 -15.96
C GLY A 301 -23.96 -7.23 -14.83
N ARG A 302 -22.97 -7.65 -14.07
CA ARG A 302 -23.18 -8.49 -12.88
C ARG A 302 -22.96 -7.64 -11.62
N TYR A 303 -23.98 -6.78 -11.32
CA TYR A 303 -24.43 -6.37 -9.97
C TYR A 303 -25.51 -5.28 -10.13
#